data_a7d605333bf70c3d7591793aa6fbeac0
#
_entry.id   a7d605333bf70c3d7591793aa6fbeac0
#
_cell.length_a   1.000
_cell.length_b   1.000
_cell.length_c   1.000
_cell.angle_alpha   90.00
_cell.angle_beta   90.00
_cell.angle_gamma   90.00
#
_symmetry.space_group_name_H-M   'P 1'
#
loop_
_entity.id
_entity.type
_entity.pdbx_description
1 polymer ?
#
loop_
_entity_poly.entity_id
_entity_poly.type
_entity_poly.pdbx_seq_one_letter_code
_entity_poly.pdbx_strand_id
1 'polypeptide(L)'
;SLCKNIKFNMPGKHNVCNALAAFAICKNLKINDDDLVKSFGTFKGVKRRFSYVLKSPKILIDDYAHHPKEIKAISDSVYSLYPTKKIMAVFQPHLFSRTKDFMDDFAYELSKFNEIVLMNIYPAREDPIIGIDSKELLNRIDNNKKILLERDDLTDYIIKSESDVIVVMGAGDISKEVEKIKNAILN
;
A
#
# COMPACT_ATOMS: atom_id res chain seq x y z
N SER A 1 35.06 -2.37 -11.12
CA SER A 1 34.28 -1.33 -11.83
C SER A 1 32.92 -1.22 -11.17
N LEU A 2 32.46 -0.01 -10.92
CA LEU A 2 31.09 0.25 -10.44
C LEU A 2 30.13 0.01 -11.60
N CYS A 3 29.13 -0.86 -11.42
CA CYS A 3 28.03 -0.98 -12.37
C CYS A 3 27.34 0.38 -12.51
N LYS A 4 27.41 0.97 -13.71
CA LYS A 4 26.79 2.26 -13.99
C LYS A 4 25.39 2.02 -14.58
N ASN A 5 24.39 2.81 -14.13
CA ASN A 5 23.05 2.88 -14.72
C ASN A 5 22.22 1.59 -14.67
N ILE A 6 22.07 1.00 -13.50
CA ILE A 6 21.11 -0.09 -13.30
C ILE A 6 19.69 0.50 -13.33
N LYS A 7 18.86 0.07 -14.30
CA LYS A 7 17.44 0.38 -14.29
C LYS A 7 16.73 -0.51 -13.29
N PHE A 8 15.91 0.09 -12.43
CA PHE A 8 15.07 -0.63 -11.49
C PHE A 8 13.67 -0.05 -11.51
N ASN A 9 12.69 -0.89 -11.81
CA ASN A 9 11.34 -0.43 -12.17
C ASN A 9 10.35 -0.39 -11.00
N MET A 10 10.83 -0.55 -9.75
CA MET A 10 9.97 -0.45 -8.58
C MET A 10 9.98 0.98 -8.02
N PRO A 11 8.81 1.61 -7.85
CA PRO A 11 8.74 2.96 -7.30
C PRO A 11 9.06 2.98 -5.80
N GLY A 12 9.47 4.17 -5.33
CA GLY A 12 9.72 4.45 -3.93
C GLY A 12 11.17 4.24 -3.47
N LYS A 13 11.65 5.18 -2.66
CA LYS A 13 13.01 5.18 -2.12
C LYS A 13 13.34 3.89 -1.35
N HIS A 14 12.36 3.34 -0.61
CA HIS A 14 12.53 2.09 0.12
C HIS A 14 12.83 0.90 -0.80
N ASN A 15 12.22 0.84 -1.99
CA ASN A 15 12.51 -0.20 -2.97
C ASN A 15 13.91 -0.05 -3.58
N VAL A 16 14.38 1.18 -3.77
CA VAL A 16 15.78 1.42 -4.17
C VAL A 16 16.74 0.94 -3.08
N CYS A 17 16.46 1.20 -1.80
CA CYS A 17 17.29 0.70 -0.69
C CYS A 17 17.29 -0.84 -0.64
N ASN A 18 16.15 -1.48 -0.84
CA ASN A 18 16.04 -2.94 -0.90
C ASN A 18 16.86 -3.50 -2.09
N ALA A 19 16.78 -2.86 -3.25
CA ALA A 19 17.57 -3.23 -4.42
C ALA A 19 19.07 -3.08 -4.18
N LEU A 20 19.50 -2.01 -3.51
CA LEU A 20 20.91 -1.82 -3.14
C LEU A 20 21.41 -2.91 -2.18
N ALA A 21 20.60 -3.30 -1.20
CA ALA A 21 20.94 -4.39 -0.29
C ALA A 21 21.10 -5.73 -1.05
N ALA A 22 20.13 -6.05 -1.91
CA ALA A 22 20.20 -7.24 -2.77
C ALA A 22 21.42 -7.21 -3.70
N PHE A 23 21.69 -6.05 -4.31
CA PHE A 23 22.88 -5.85 -5.15
C PHE A 23 24.17 -6.10 -4.37
N ALA A 24 24.31 -5.53 -3.17
CA ALA A 24 25.51 -5.72 -2.34
C ALA A 24 25.73 -7.20 -1.99
N ILE A 25 24.67 -7.94 -1.65
CA ILE A 25 24.75 -9.38 -1.37
C ILE A 25 25.20 -10.13 -2.63
N CYS A 26 24.60 -9.87 -3.77
CA CYS A 26 24.94 -10.52 -5.03
C CYS A 26 26.40 -10.24 -5.45
N LYS A 27 26.89 -9.02 -5.23
CA LYS A 27 28.30 -8.67 -5.46
C LYS A 27 29.24 -9.46 -4.54
N ASN A 28 28.88 -9.61 -3.27
CA ASN A 28 29.65 -10.41 -2.31
C ASN A 28 29.71 -11.91 -2.71
N LEU A 29 28.63 -12.40 -3.31
CA LEU A 29 28.53 -13.75 -3.88
C LEU A 29 29.22 -13.88 -5.25
N LYS A 30 29.89 -12.82 -5.73
CA LYS A 30 30.63 -12.76 -7.01
C LYS A 30 29.76 -13.02 -8.25
N ILE A 31 28.47 -12.67 -8.19
CA ILE A 31 27.58 -12.72 -9.36
C ILE A 31 28.06 -11.70 -10.40
N ASN A 32 28.01 -12.09 -11.66
CA ASN A 32 28.43 -11.27 -12.80
C ASN A 32 27.61 -9.98 -12.90
N ASP A 33 28.27 -8.86 -13.24
CA ASP A 33 27.65 -7.55 -13.32
C ASP A 33 26.57 -7.46 -14.40
N ASP A 34 26.78 -8.11 -15.56
CA ASP A 34 25.81 -8.10 -16.66
C ASP A 34 24.52 -8.85 -16.29
N ASP A 35 24.66 -9.97 -15.55
CA ASP A 35 23.52 -10.73 -15.02
C ASP A 35 22.75 -9.92 -13.98
N LEU A 36 23.44 -9.14 -13.13
CA LEU A 36 22.81 -8.26 -12.17
C LEU A 36 22.03 -7.14 -12.88
N VAL A 37 22.66 -6.44 -13.82
CA VAL A 37 22.00 -5.36 -14.60
C VAL A 37 20.76 -5.88 -15.29
N LYS A 38 20.84 -7.04 -15.96
CA LYS A 38 19.72 -7.69 -16.63
C LYS A 38 18.61 -8.06 -15.66
N SER A 39 18.95 -8.70 -14.52
CA SER A 39 17.97 -9.15 -13.52
C SER A 39 17.24 -7.99 -12.87
N PHE A 40 17.95 -6.92 -12.47
CA PHE A 40 17.31 -5.72 -11.92
C PHE A 40 16.42 -5.01 -12.94
N GLY A 41 16.84 -4.93 -14.21
CA GLY A 41 16.09 -4.30 -15.29
C GLY A 41 14.81 -5.07 -15.68
N THR A 42 14.79 -6.38 -15.51
CA THR A 42 13.65 -7.25 -15.82
C THR A 42 12.80 -7.60 -14.63
N PHE A 43 13.20 -7.20 -13.41
CA PHE A 43 12.47 -7.51 -12.18
C PHE A 43 11.09 -6.86 -12.19
N LYS A 44 10.06 -7.69 -12.05
CA LYS A 44 8.64 -7.27 -12.10
C LYS A 44 8.05 -6.92 -10.74
N GLY A 45 8.88 -6.94 -9.70
CA GLY A 45 8.44 -6.71 -8.32
C GLY A 45 7.97 -7.98 -7.60
N VAL A 46 7.54 -7.80 -6.37
CA VAL A 46 6.93 -8.82 -5.52
C VAL A 46 5.43 -8.54 -5.46
N LYS A 47 4.62 -9.58 -5.55
CA LYS A 47 3.16 -9.47 -5.43
C LYS A 47 2.80 -8.75 -4.13
N ARG A 48 1.85 -7.82 -4.19
CA ARG A 48 1.44 -6.98 -3.06
C ARG A 48 2.58 -6.09 -2.49
N ARG A 49 3.48 -5.62 -3.35
CA ARG A 49 4.47 -4.58 -3.04
C ARG A 49 4.42 -3.53 -4.14
N PHE A 50 3.61 -2.48 -3.93
CA PHE A 50 3.27 -1.46 -4.91
C PHE A 50 2.86 -2.08 -6.27
N SER A 51 1.98 -3.08 -6.20
CA SER A 51 1.58 -3.85 -7.39
C SER A 51 0.47 -3.13 -8.14
N TYR A 52 0.74 -2.72 -9.38
CA TYR A 52 -0.31 -2.20 -10.25
C TYR A 52 -1.26 -3.32 -10.67
N VAL A 53 -2.51 -3.21 -10.25
CA VAL A 53 -3.61 -4.11 -10.64
C VAL A 53 -4.33 -3.57 -11.87
N LEU A 54 -4.55 -2.24 -11.91
CA LEU A 54 -5.05 -1.48 -13.06
C LEU A 54 -4.26 -0.19 -13.24
N LYS A 55 -4.20 0.28 -14.49
CA LYS A 55 -3.60 1.58 -14.84
C LYS A 55 -4.61 2.52 -15.53
N SER A 56 -5.78 2.02 -15.94
CA SER A 56 -6.87 2.75 -16.58
C SER A 56 -8.16 1.93 -16.45
N PRO A 57 -9.35 2.55 -16.31
CA PRO A 57 -9.65 4.00 -16.26
C PRO A 57 -9.24 4.65 -14.93
N LYS A 58 -9.24 3.91 -13.82
CA LYS A 58 -8.66 4.31 -12.53
C LYS A 58 -7.37 3.53 -12.28
N ILE A 59 -6.45 4.10 -11.52
CA ILE A 59 -5.24 3.39 -11.11
C ILE A 59 -5.55 2.62 -9.83
N LEU A 60 -5.36 1.31 -9.85
CA LEU A 60 -5.54 0.44 -8.68
C LEU A 60 -4.20 -0.18 -8.30
N ILE A 61 -3.77 0.07 -7.07
CA ILE A 61 -2.51 -0.43 -6.50
C ILE A 61 -2.84 -1.31 -5.29
N ASP A 62 -2.22 -2.50 -5.22
CA ASP A 62 -2.28 -3.41 -4.08
C ASP A 62 -0.93 -3.43 -3.36
N ASP A 63 -0.95 -3.18 -2.04
CA ASP A 63 0.23 -3.20 -1.20
C ASP A 63 -0.02 -3.93 0.12
N TYR A 64 1.00 -4.58 0.63
CA TYR A 64 0.96 -5.32 1.89
C TYR A 64 1.16 -4.42 3.12
N ALA A 65 1.32 -3.11 2.94
CA ALA A 65 1.57 -2.14 4.00
C ALA A 65 0.58 -2.29 5.16
N HIS A 66 1.11 -2.48 6.36
CA HIS A 66 0.36 -2.73 7.59
C HIS A 66 1.05 -2.13 8.83
N HIS A 67 2.03 -1.27 8.62
CA HIS A 67 2.73 -0.50 9.63
C HIS A 67 2.77 0.98 9.21
N PRO A 68 2.71 1.98 10.12
CA PRO A 68 2.70 3.39 9.74
C PRO A 68 3.85 3.81 8.83
N LYS A 69 5.06 3.31 9.09
CA LYS A 69 6.22 3.58 8.22
C LYS A 69 6.06 3.05 6.79
N GLU A 70 5.35 1.93 6.62
CA GLU A 70 5.05 1.37 5.30
C GLU A 70 3.98 2.23 4.61
N ILE A 71 2.92 2.63 5.32
CA ILE A 71 1.89 3.55 4.79
C ILE A 71 2.53 4.87 4.35
N LYS A 72 3.44 5.42 5.17
CA LYS A 72 4.23 6.60 4.80
C LYS A 72 4.98 6.39 3.49
N ALA A 73 5.70 5.29 3.36
CA ALA A 73 6.48 5.00 2.16
C ALA A 73 5.61 4.87 0.89
N ILE A 74 4.41 4.30 1.03
CA ILE A 74 3.41 4.24 -0.04
C ILE A 74 2.86 5.62 -0.36
N SER A 75 2.47 6.40 0.65
CA SER A 75 2.00 7.78 0.49
C SER A 75 3.02 8.63 -0.26
N ASP A 76 4.27 8.65 0.21
CA ASP A 76 5.36 9.39 -0.44
C ASP A 76 5.55 8.95 -1.91
N SER A 77 5.46 7.64 -2.18
CA SER A 77 5.65 7.10 -3.52
C SER A 77 4.50 7.45 -4.46
N VAL A 78 3.26 7.31 -4.01
CA VAL A 78 2.08 7.54 -4.85
C VAL A 78 1.91 9.02 -5.16
N TYR A 79 2.16 9.92 -4.21
CA TYR A 79 2.12 11.36 -4.46
C TYR A 79 3.27 11.85 -5.35
N SER A 80 4.45 11.24 -5.24
CA SER A 80 5.55 11.51 -6.16
C SER A 80 5.24 11.12 -7.61
N LEU A 81 4.53 10.01 -7.81
CA LEU A 81 4.14 9.52 -9.14
C LEU A 81 2.91 10.25 -9.72
N TYR A 82 2.02 10.68 -8.85
CA TYR A 82 0.71 11.24 -9.23
C TYR A 82 0.40 12.54 -8.47
N PRO A 83 1.22 13.60 -8.63
CA PRO A 83 1.14 14.80 -7.78
C PRO A 83 -0.15 15.62 -7.96
N THR A 84 -0.87 15.41 -9.06
CA THR A 84 -2.11 16.15 -9.38
C THR A 84 -3.39 15.32 -9.25
N LYS A 85 -3.25 14.02 -8.90
CA LYS A 85 -4.39 13.11 -8.82
C LYS A 85 -4.96 13.02 -7.42
N LYS A 86 -6.27 12.77 -7.34
CA LYS A 86 -6.94 12.46 -6.08
C LYS A 86 -6.65 10.99 -5.71
N ILE A 87 -6.11 10.77 -4.51
CA ILE A 87 -5.67 9.46 -4.05
C ILE A 87 -6.52 9.02 -2.88
N MET A 88 -7.15 7.84 -3.02
CA MET A 88 -7.88 7.14 -1.98
C MET A 88 -6.99 6.07 -1.34
N ALA A 89 -6.92 6.06 -0.01
CA ALA A 89 -6.39 4.95 0.77
C ALA A 89 -7.53 4.04 1.20
N VAL A 90 -7.47 2.77 0.85
CA VAL A 90 -8.31 1.70 1.40
C VAL A 90 -7.43 0.88 2.33
N PHE A 91 -7.69 0.94 3.64
CA PHE A 91 -6.81 0.33 4.63
C PHE A 91 -7.56 -0.62 5.55
N GLN A 92 -7.03 -1.84 5.69
CA GLN A 92 -7.44 -2.81 6.69
C GLN A 92 -6.36 -2.91 7.76
N PRO A 93 -6.59 -2.40 8.99
CA PRO A 93 -5.66 -2.61 10.09
C PRO A 93 -5.48 -4.12 10.36
N HIS A 94 -4.28 -4.52 10.76
CA HIS A 94 -3.93 -5.92 11.02
C HIS A 94 -3.39 -6.07 12.42
N LEU A 95 -4.07 -6.88 13.26
CA LEU A 95 -3.86 -7.12 14.68
C LEU A 95 -4.36 -5.97 15.57
N PHE A 96 -5.05 -6.35 16.64
CA PHE A 96 -5.50 -5.38 17.66
C PHE A 96 -4.33 -4.77 18.42
N SER A 97 -3.32 -5.59 18.77
CA SER A 97 -2.12 -5.13 19.46
C SER A 97 -1.38 -4.05 18.66
N ARG A 98 -1.11 -4.29 17.38
CA ARG A 98 -0.45 -3.31 16.50
C ARG A 98 -1.28 -2.05 16.33
N THR A 99 -2.59 -2.18 16.15
CA THR A 99 -3.47 -1.03 16.01
C THR A 99 -3.45 -0.18 17.27
N LYS A 100 -3.44 -0.80 18.45
CA LYS A 100 -3.28 -0.13 19.76
C LYS A 100 -1.95 0.62 19.84
N ASP A 101 -0.84 -0.09 19.57
CA ASP A 101 0.52 0.44 19.77
C ASP A 101 0.85 1.61 18.84
N PHE A 102 0.25 1.65 17.65
CA PHE A 102 0.52 2.64 16.62
C PHE A 102 -0.73 3.45 16.20
N MET A 103 -1.73 3.56 17.06
CA MET A 103 -3.02 4.19 16.74
C MET A 103 -2.84 5.60 16.18
N ASP A 104 -2.09 6.45 16.86
CA ASP A 104 -1.88 7.85 16.47
C ASP A 104 -0.99 7.96 15.22
N ASP A 105 0.02 7.10 15.10
CA ASP A 105 0.86 7.05 13.92
C ASP A 105 0.08 6.62 12.67
N PHE A 106 -0.81 5.64 12.79
CA PHE A 106 -1.72 5.25 11.72
C PHE A 106 -2.63 6.40 11.33
N ALA A 107 -3.27 7.05 12.30
CA ALA A 107 -4.15 8.18 12.05
C ALA A 107 -3.42 9.31 11.31
N TYR A 108 -2.21 9.65 11.75
CA TYR A 108 -1.38 10.68 11.12
C TYR A 108 -0.98 10.33 9.69
N GLU A 109 -0.52 9.10 9.42
CA GLU A 109 -0.10 8.72 8.06
C GLU A 109 -1.29 8.61 7.11
N LEU A 110 -2.43 8.11 7.58
CA LEU A 110 -3.65 8.00 6.78
C LEU A 110 -4.26 9.36 6.48
N SER A 111 -4.17 10.34 7.40
CA SER A 111 -4.71 11.70 7.17
C SER A 111 -4.13 12.42 5.96
N LYS A 112 -2.99 11.98 5.44
CA LYS A 112 -2.31 12.56 4.27
C LYS A 112 -2.99 12.24 2.94
N PHE A 113 -3.84 11.22 2.89
CA PHE A 113 -4.57 10.86 1.67
C PHE A 113 -5.77 11.79 1.44
N ASN A 114 -6.18 11.93 0.18
CA ASN A 114 -7.34 12.78 -0.15
C ASN A 114 -8.65 12.17 0.34
N GLU A 115 -8.72 10.85 0.40
CA GLU A 115 -9.89 10.10 0.84
C GLU A 115 -9.44 8.82 1.54
N ILE A 116 -10.11 8.46 2.64
CA ILE A 116 -9.76 7.30 3.45
C ILE A 116 -10.97 6.39 3.63
N VAL A 117 -10.80 5.13 3.26
CA VAL A 117 -11.71 4.05 3.57
C VAL A 117 -11.02 3.09 4.54
N LEU A 118 -11.54 2.98 5.75
CA LEU A 118 -11.11 1.96 6.69
C LEU A 118 -12.01 0.73 6.58
N MET A 119 -11.40 -0.43 6.77
CA MET A 119 -12.08 -1.70 7.01
C MET A 119 -11.95 -2.10 8.48
N ASN A 120 -12.77 -3.01 8.95
CA ASN A 120 -12.61 -3.58 10.29
C ASN A 120 -11.24 -4.24 10.46
N ILE A 121 -10.70 -4.18 11.69
CA ILE A 121 -9.41 -4.81 12.02
C ILE A 121 -9.46 -6.29 11.66
N TYR A 122 -8.44 -6.75 10.92
CA TYR A 122 -8.21 -8.18 10.72
C TYR A 122 -7.48 -8.75 11.94
N PRO A 123 -8.16 -9.60 12.75
CA PRO A 123 -7.64 -10.02 14.04
C PRO A 123 -6.50 -11.04 13.95
N ALA A 124 -6.40 -11.78 12.83
CA ALA A 124 -5.52 -12.93 12.64
C ALA A 124 -5.73 -13.97 13.77
N ARG A 125 -4.89 -13.93 14.82
CA ARG A 125 -4.95 -14.88 15.94
C ARG A 125 -5.17 -14.19 17.29
N GLU A 126 -5.48 -12.89 17.26
CA GLU A 126 -5.67 -12.11 18.49
C GLU A 126 -7.16 -12.02 18.84
N ASP A 127 -7.42 -12.00 20.12
CA ASP A 127 -8.73 -11.62 20.66
C ASP A 127 -8.90 -10.09 20.61
N PRO A 128 -10.13 -9.60 20.49
CA PRO A 128 -10.41 -8.18 20.53
C PRO A 128 -9.91 -7.52 21.83
N ILE A 129 -9.31 -6.35 21.69
CA ILE A 129 -8.88 -5.52 22.83
C ILE A 129 -9.93 -4.44 23.07
N ILE A 130 -10.42 -4.32 24.31
CA ILE A 130 -11.45 -3.34 24.67
C ILE A 130 -10.98 -1.93 24.31
N GLY A 131 -11.82 -1.18 23.58
CA GLY A 131 -11.54 0.19 23.16
C GLY A 131 -10.59 0.31 21.96
N ILE A 132 -10.20 -0.81 21.33
CA ILE A 132 -9.36 -0.82 20.15
C ILE A 132 -10.15 -1.41 18.96
N ASP A 133 -10.61 -0.54 18.09
CA ASP A 133 -11.30 -0.90 16.86
C ASP A 133 -11.03 0.11 15.74
N SER A 134 -11.53 -0.16 14.54
CA SER A 134 -11.33 0.73 13.40
C SER A 134 -12.14 2.02 13.50
N LYS A 135 -13.20 2.06 14.30
CA LYS A 135 -13.97 3.28 14.55
C LYS A 135 -13.16 4.26 15.39
N GLU A 136 -12.46 3.75 16.43
CA GLU A 136 -11.56 4.57 17.24
C GLU A 136 -10.41 5.13 16.39
N LEU A 137 -9.82 4.31 15.50
CA LEU A 137 -8.82 4.79 14.55
C LEU A 137 -9.40 5.86 13.61
N LEU A 138 -10.60 5.62 13.07
CA LEU A 138 -11.26 6.59 12.19
C LEU A 138 -11.46 7.93 12.88
N ASN A 139 -11.87 7.93 14.16
CA ASN A 139 -12.09 9.16 14.93
C ASN A 139 -10.83 10.01 15.04
N ARG A 140 -9.65 9.37 15.13
CA ARG A 140 -8.35 10.07 15.27
C ARG A 140 -7.77 10.57 13.95
N ILE A 141 -8.23 10.07 12.81
CA ILE A 141 -7.77 10.56 11.50
C ILE A 141 -8.29 11.99 11.29
N ASP A 142 -7.40 12.93 11.07
CA ASP A 142 -7.74 14.32 10.72
C ASP A 142 -7.95 14.44 9.21
N ASN A 143 -9.16 14.09 8.77
CA ASN A 143 -9.56 14.21 7.37
C ASN A 143 -11.09 14.24 7.28
N ASN A 144 -11.64 15.13 6.44
CA ASN A 144 -13.08 15.27 6.25
C ASN A 144 -13.69 14.20 5.32
N LYS A 145 -12.87 13.54 4.49
CA LYS A 145 -13.28 12.46 3.60
C LYS A 145 -12.78 11.12 4.13
N LYS A 146 -13.39 10.64 5.19
CA LYS A 146 -13.05 9.36 5.82
C LYS A 146 -14.31 8.58 6.16
N ILE A 147 -14.27 7.25 5.95
CA ILE A 147 -15.39 6.36 6.22
C ILE A 147 -14.89 4.98 6.68
N LEU A 148 -15.65 4.34 7.54
CA LEU A 148 -15.51 2.93 7.87
C LEU A 148 -16.56 2.15 7.07
N LEU A 149 -16.14 1.15 6.32
CA LEU A 149 -17.03 0.34 5.49
C LEU A 149 -16.90 -1.15 5.81
N GLU A 150 -18.01 -1.85 5.62
CA GLU A 150 -18.03 -3.30 5.49
C GLU A 150 -17.61 -3.71 4.07
N ARG A 151 -17.23 -4.99 3.89
CA ARG A 151 -16.71 -5.48 2.61
C ARG A 151 -17.70 -5.34 1.46
N ASP A 152 -18.97 -5.59 1.75
CA ASP A 152 -20.00 -5.62 0.72
C ASP A 152 -20.25 -4.23 0.12
N ASP A 153 -20.00 -3.17 0.89
CA ASP A 153 -20.18 -1.78 0.45
C ASP A 153 -18.93 -1.19 -0.24
N LEU A 154 -17.78 -1.85 -0.08
CA LEU A 154 -16.48 -1.30 -0.49
C LEU A 154 -16.41 -1.01 -1.99
N THR A 155 -16.83 -1.96 -2.81
CA THR A 155 -16.75 -1.87 -4.27
C THR A 155 -17.63 -0.76 -4.80
N ASP A 156 -18.88 -0.68 -4.33
CA ASP A 156 -19.85 0.35 -4.72
C ASP A 156 -19.38 1.75 -4.34
N TYR A 157 -18.75 1.88 -3.18
CA TYR A 157 -18.19 3.15 -2.74
C TYR A 157 -17.04 3.60 -3.64
N ILE A 158 -16.11 2.69 -3.97
CA ILE A 158 -14.95 3.00 -4.82
C ILE A 158 -15.38 3.44 -6.23
N ILE A 159 -16.39 2.79 -6.80
CA ILE A 159 -16.89 3.15 -8.15
C ILE A 159 -17.46 4.57 -8.14
N LYS A 160 -18.22 4.94 -7.11
CA LYS A 160 -18.85 6.26 -6.98
C LYS A 160 -17.87 7.37 -6.60
N SER A 161 -16.71 7.03 -6.09
CA SER A 161 -15.68 8.02 -5.72
C SER A 161 -15.07 8.68 -6.93
N GLU A 162 -14.74 9.98 -6.78
CA GLU A 162 -13.98 10.74 -7.77
C GLU A 162 -12.47 10.54 -7.71
N SER A 163 -11.97 9.63 -6.86
CA SER A 163 -10.54 9.35 -6.73
C SER A 163 -9.99 8.70 -8.00
N ASP A 164 -8.86 9.21 -8.48
CA ASP A 164 -8.15 8.71 -9.67
C ASP A 164 -7.29 7.48 -9.37
N VAL A 165 -6.73 7.46 -8.17
CA VAL A 165 -5.81 6.42 -7.70
C VAL A 165 -6.37 5.79 -6.43
N ILE A 166 -6.53 4.49 -6.43
CA ILE A 166 -6.97 3.70 -5.29
C ILE A 166 -5.78 2.85 -4.83
N VAL A 167 -5.40 3.00 -3.57
CA VAL A 167 -4.33 2.22 -2.95
C VAL A 167 -4.93 1.33 -1.88
N VAL A 168 -4.96 0.03 -2.13
CA VAL A 168 -5.46 -0.97 -1.19
C VAL A 168 -4.30 -1.47 -0.35
N MET A 169 -4.40 -1.32 0.97
CA MET A 169 -3.32 -1.62 1.91
C MET A 169 -3.80 -2.52 3.05
N GLY A 170 -2.96 -3.48 3.43
CA GLY A 170 -3.19 -4.34 4.58
C GLY A 170 -2.58 -5.73 4.44
N ALA A 171 -2.21 -6.36 5.56
CA ALA A 171 -1.64 -7.71 5.60
C ALA A 171 -2.71 -8.81 5.73
N GLY A 172 -3.96 -8.42 5.97
CA GLY A 172 -5.09 -9.32 6.12
C GLY A 172 -5.71 -9.77 4.80
N ASP A 173 -6.97 -10.13 4.87
CA ASP A 173 -7.72 -10.70 3.76
C ASP A 173 -8.34 -9.65 2.82
N ILE A 174 -8.04 -8.35 3.02
CA ILE A 174 -8.42 -7.27 2.10
C ILE A 174 -7.97 -7.55 0.66
N SER A 175 -6.90 -8.32 0.49
CA SER A 175 -6.42 -8.73 -0.84
C SER A 175 -7.46 -9.48 -1.67
N LYS A 176 -8.46 -10.11 -1.03
CA LYS A 176 -9.56 -10.79 -1.72
C LYS A 176 -10.51 -9.81 -2.42
N GLU A 177 -10.53 -8.56 -1.95
CA GLU A 177 -11.38 -7.52 -2.52
C GLU A 177 -10.77 -6.86 -3.78
N VAL A 178 -9.45 -6.97 -3.95
CA VAL A 178 -8.72 -6.31 -5.05
C VAL A 178 -9.23 -6.72 -6.43
N GLU A 179 -9.47 -8.01 -6.66
CA GLU A 179 -10.00 -8.48 -7.95
C GLU A 179 -11.48 -8.09 -8.14
N LYS A 180 -12.28 -8.01 -7.08
CA LYS A 180 -13.67 -7.52 -7.16
C LYS A 180 -13.68 -6.04 -7.55
N ILE A 181 -12.86 -5.22 -6.87
CA ILE A 181 -12.70 -3.79 -7.17
C ILE A 181 -12.25 -3.61 -8.63
N LYS A 182 -11.25 -4.37 -9.08
CA LYS A 182 -10.78 -4.32 -10.47
C LYS A 182 -11.89 -4.58 -11.46
N ASN A 183 -12.63 -5.68 -11.28
CA ASN A 183 -13.71 -6.07 -12.20
C ASN A 183 -14.82 -5.03 -12.22
N ALA A 184 -15.15 -4.43 -11.10
CA ALA A 184 -16.16 -3.41 -10.99
C ALA A 184 -15.75 -2.06 -11.63
N ILE A 185 -14.44 -1.71 -11.59
CA ILE A 185 -13.93 -0.52 -12.28
C ILE A 185 -13.95 -0.70 -13.81
N LEU A 186 -13.85 -1.94 -14.30
CA LEU A 186 -13.80 -2.25 -15.73
C LEU A 186 -15.18 -2.42 -16.38
N ASN A 187 -16.23 -2.67 -15.59
CA ASN A 187 -17.62 -2.79 -16.05
C ASN A 187 -18.32 -1.43 -16.09
#